data_4a872e163c8e048e080d8b393c9a38ad
#
_entry.id   4a872e163c8e048e080d8b393c9a38ad
#
_cell.length_a   1.000
_cell.length_b   1.000
_cell.length_c   1.000
_cell.angle_alpha   90.00
_cell.angle_beta   90.00
_cell.angle_gamma   90.00
#
_symmetry.space_group_name_H-M   'P 1'
#
loop_
_entity.id
_entity.type
_entity.pdbx_description
1 polymer ?
#
loop_
_entity_poly.entity_id
_entity_poly.type
_entity_poly.pdbx_seq_one_letter_code
_entity_poly.pdbx_strand_id
1 'polypeptide(L)'
;MYKRQDICKESDFVSVNCPATKETFHLMNEERFKLMKPTAFVINTARGDIIDEKALLAALADKEIAGAGLDVFETEPNIPNELKTLENVVSYPHLGSATIETRIAMGDTAINNALAFFEGKDLPNKVV
;
A
#
# COMPACT_ATOMS: atom_id res chain seq x y z
N MET A 1 -21.75 -12.47 -0.47
CA MET A 1 -20.35 -12.02 -0.31
C MET A 1 -19.98 -11.27 -1.59
N TYR A 2 -19.63 -10.01 -1.50
CA TYR A 2 -19.23 -9.21 -2.66
C TYR A 2 -17.97 -9.81 -3.29
N LYS A 3 -17.97 -9.91 -4.62
CA LYS A 3 -16.75 -10.23 -5.37
C LYS A 3 -15.88 -8.97 -5.48
N ARG A 4 -14.58 -9.14 -5.72
CA ARG A 4 -13.63 -8.00 -5.87
C ARG A 4 -14.08 -7.01 -6.95
N GLN A 5 -14.66 -7.52 -8.04
CA GLN A 5 -15.20 -6.69 -9.13
C GLN A 5 -16.40 -5.83 -8.68
N ASP A 6 -17.27 -6.35 -7.81
CA ASP A 6 -18.44 -5.61 -7.31
C ASP A 6 -17.95 -4.43 -6.44
N ILE A 7 -16.93 -4.64 -5.61
CA ILE A 7 -16.29 -3.57 -4.84
C ILE A 7 -15.77 -2.47 -5.76
N CYS A 8 -15.03 -2.82 -6.82
CA CYS A 8 -14.52 -1.81 -7.76
C CYS A 8 -15.66 -1.02 -8.42
N LYS A 9 -16.76 -1.67 -8.83
CA LYS A 9 -17.87 -1.02 -9.52
C LYS A 9 -18.71 -0.09 -8.64
N GLU A 10 -18.90 -0.46 -7.37
CA GLU A 10 -19.87 0.19 -6.50
C GLU A 10 -19.25 1.22 -5.55
N SER A 11 -17.93 1.13 -5.30
CA SER A 11 -17.27 1.98 -4.31
C SER A 11 -16.88 3.35 -4.87
N ASP A 12 -16.94 4.37 -4.00
CA ASP A 12 -16.38 5.69 -4.26
C ASP A 12 -14.92 5.79 -3.77
N PHE A 13 -14.56 4.94 -2.78
CA PHE A 13 -13.19 4.80 -2.27
C PHE A 13 -12.83 3.32 -2.17
N VAL A 14 -11.73 2.91 -2.79
CA VAL A 14 -11.18 1.56 -2.70
C VAL A 14 -9.86 1.62 -1.95
N SER A 15 -9.85 1.14 -0.71
CA SER A 15 -8.64 1.07 0.12
C SER A 15 -8.04 -0.34 0.08
N VAL A 16 -6.76 -0.41 -0.28
CA VAL A 16 -5.99 -1.65 -0.32
C VAL A 16 -5.36 -1.89 1.06
N ASN A 17 -5.76 -3.00 1.71
CA ASN A 17 -5.30 -3.37 3.06
C ASN A 17 -4.87 -4.84 3.17
N CYS A 18 -4.74 -5.55 2.05
CA CYS A 18 -4.32 -6.95 2.04
C CYS A 18 -2.79 -7.07 2.11
N PRO A 19 -2.25 -8.21 2.58
CA PRO A 19 -0.81 -8.46 2.52
C PRO A 19 -0.34 -8.64 1.07
N ALA A 20 0.93 -8.31 0.81
CA ALA A 20 1.57 -8.60 -0.47
C ALA A 20 1.93 -10.09 -0.55
N THR A 21 1.32 -10.78 -1.48
CA THR A 21 1.53 -12.20 -1.78
C THR A 21 1.49 -12.41 -3.28
N LYS A 22 1.82 -13.62 -3.75
CA LYS A 22 1.69 -13.94 -5.19
C LYS A 22 0.26 -13.75 -5.71
N GLU A 23 -0.75 -14.01 -4.87
CA GLU A 23 -2.17 -13.88 -5.23
C GLU A 23 -2.67 -12.43 -5.22
N THR A 24 -1.94 -11.54 -4.55
CA THR A 24 -2.28 -10.11 -4.45
C THR A 24 -1.35 -9.22 -5.27
N PHE A 25 -0.32 -9.79 -5.92
CA PHE A 25 0.54 -9.07 -6.84
C PHE A 25 -0.30 -8.50 -7.99
N HIS A 26 -0.19 -7.19 -8.22
CA HIS A 26 -0.99 -6.45 -9.19
C HIS A 26 -2.50 -6.74 -9.07
N LEU A 27 -2.96 -6.85 -7.81
CA LEU A 27 -4.38 -7.04 -7.52
C LEU A 27 -5.23 -5.92 -8.12
N MET A 28 -4.77 -4.68 -8.04
CA MET A 28 -5.34 -3.53 -8.75
C MET A 28 -4.58 -3.35 -10.06
N ASN A 29 -5.19 -3.81 -11.14
CA ASN A 29 -4.67 -3.79 -12.50
C ASN A 29 -5.61 -3.00 -13.44
N GLU A 30 -5.25 -2.90 -14.70
CA GLU A 30 -6.02 -2.19 -15.73
C GLU A 30 -7.49 -2.61 -15.78
N GLU A 31 -7.77 -3.93 -15.72
CA GLU A 31 -9.15 -4.43 -15.76
C GLU A 31 -9.98 -3.92 -14.58
N ARG A 32 -9.37 -3.80 -13.40
CA ARG A 32 -10.06 -3.34 -12.19
C ARG A 32 -10.21 -1.83 -12.15
N PHE A 33 -9.25 -1.07 -12.65
CA PHE A 33 -9.39 0.37 -12.80
C PHE A 33 -10.53 0.72 -13.75
N LYS A 34 -10.64 0.04 -14.89
CA LYS A 34 -11.77 0.20 -15.83
C LYS A 34 -13.15 -0.13 -15.25
N LEU A 35 -13.21 -0.89 -14.17
CA LEU A 35 -14.45 -1.18 -13.46
C LEU A 35 -14.82 -0.08 -12.46
N MET A 36 -13.89 0.74 -12.03
CA MET A 36 -14.13 1.78 -11.03
C MET A 36 -14.97 2.92 -11.62
N LYS A 37 -15.61 3.66 -10.74
CA LYS A 37 -16.32 4.88 -11.14
C LYS A 37 -15.29 5.96 -11.54
N PRO A 38 -15.57 6.80 -12.53
CA PRO A 38 -14.71 7.95 -12.87
C PRO A 38 -14.54 8.95 -11.71
N THR A 39 -15.42 8.89 -10.71
CA THR A 39 -15.36 9.72 -9.49
C THR A 39 -14.68 9.02 -8.32
N ALA A 40 -14.26 7.77 -8.48
CA ALA A 40 -13.70 6.97 -7.40
C ALA A 40 -12.21 7.27 -7.17
N PHE A 41 -11.78 7.03 -5.93
CA PHE A 41 -10.38 7.13 -5.51
C PHE A 41 -9.85 5.76 -5.08
N VAL A 42 -8.59 5.47 -5.41
CA VAL A 42 -7.87 4.32 -4.88
C VAL A 42 -6.88 4.77 -3.81
N ILE A 43 -6.79 4.00 -2.71
CA ILE A 43 -5.90 4.30 -1.59
C ILE A 43 -5.03 3.07 -1.32
N ASN A 44 -3.71 3.24 -1.30
CA ASN A 44 -2.78 2.17 -0.95
C ASN A 44 -1.84 2.60 0.18
N THR A 45 -2.05 2.01 1.34
CA THR A 45 -1.20 2.12 2.52
C THR A 45 -0.66 0.76 2.96
N ALA A 46 -0.79 -0.26 2.10
CA ALA A 46 -0.36 -1.63 2.38
C ALA A 46 1.05 -1.92 1.82
N ARG A 47 1.13 -2.25 0.53
CA ARG A 47 2.40 -2.47 -0.21
C ARG A 47 2.23 -2.06 -1.67
N GLY A 48 3.29 -1.51 -2.28
CA GLY A 48 3.25 -0.96 -3.63
C GLY A 48 2.89 -1.99 -4.70
N ASP A 49 3.49 -3.16 -4.65
CA ASP A 49 3.32 -4.24 -5.62
C ASP A 49 1.89 -4.86 -5.70
N ILE A 50 0.99 -4.43 -4.83
CA ILE A 50 -0.43 -4.80 -4.91
C ILE A 50 -1.15 -4.01 -6.01
N ILE A 51 -0.63 -2.85 -6.38
CA ILE A 51 -1.12 -2.04 -7.50
C ILE A 51 -0.12 -2.12 -8.65
N ASP A 52 -0.59 -2.39 -9.85
CA ASP A 52 0.17 -2.17 -11.08
C ASP A 52 0.29 -0.65 -11.30
N GLU A 53 1.46 -0.09 -10.99
CA GLU A 53 1.70 1.36 -11.09
C GLU A 53 1.56 1.90 -12.53
N LYS A 54 1.86 1.09 -13.54
CA LYS A 54 1.68 1.49 -14.95
C LYS A 54 0.20 1.61 -15.30
N ALA A 55 -0.60 0.64 -14.85
CA ALA A 55 -2.03 0.67 -15.02
C ALA A 55 -2.68 1.83 -14.24
N LEU A 56 -2.19 2.10 -13.03
CA LEU A 56 -2.63 3.25 -12.24
C LEU A 56 -2.34 4.57 -12.94
N LEU A 57 -1.12 4.75 -13.46
CA LEU A 57 -0.74 5.95 -14.21
C LEU A 57 -1.65 6.19 -15.41
N ALA A 58 -1.92 5.14 -16.19
CA ALA A 58 -2.85 5.23 -17.32
C ALA A 58 -4.26 5.62 -16.88
N ALA A 59 -4.80 4.94 -15.85
CA ALA A 59 -6.14 5.21 -15.34
C ALA A 59 -6.31 6.65 -14.81
N LEU A 60 -5.26 7.21 -14.20
CA LEU A 60 -5.25 8.59 -13.71
C LEU A 60 -5.14 9.61 -14.86
N ALA A 61 -4.30 9.34 -15.86
CA ALA A 61 -4.10 10.20 -17.01
C ALA A 61 -5.35 10.24 -17.90
N ASP A 62 -5.99 9.10 -18.11
CA ASP A 62 -7.21 8.95 -18.92
C ASP A 62 -8.48 9.29 -18.14
N LYS A 63 -8.35 9.68 -16.86
CA LYS A 63 -9.47 10.02 -15.96
C LYS A 63 -10.49 8.87 -15.80
N GLU A 64 -10.03 7.64 -15.88
CA GLU A 64 -10.82 6.45 -15.55
C GLU A 64 -11.19 6.42 -14.06
N ILE A 65 -10.33 7.04 -13.21
CA ILE A 65 -10.58 7.28 -11.78
C ILE A 65 -10.27 8.74 -11.43
N ALA A 66 -10.86 9.23 -10.35
CA ALA A 66 -10.68 10.62 -9.93
C ALA A 66 -9.30 10.91 -9.37
N GLY A 67 -8.71 9.97 -8.65
CA GLY A 67 -7.40 10.19 -8.03
C GLY A 67 -6.91 9.00 -7.21
N ALA A 68 -5.72 9.17 -6.61
CA ALA A 68 -5.09 8.18 -5.76
C ALA A 68 -4.44 8.79 -4.52
N GLY A 69 -4.46 8.02 -3.41
CA GLY A 69 -3.69 8.29 -2.18
C GLY A 69 -2.70 7.14 -1.93
N LEU A 70 -1.40 7.43 -1.97
CA LEU A 70 -0.36 6.41 -1.94
C LEU A 70 0.64 6.70 -0.82
N ASP A 71 0.84 5.76 0.09
CA ASP A 71 1.93 5.78 1.08
C ASP A 71 3.04 4.79 0.73
N VAL A 72 2.81 3.94 -0.27
CA VAL A 72 3.71 2.86 -0.70
C VAL A 72 3.78 2.77 -2.22
N PHE A 73 4.93 2.34 -2.75
CA PHE A 73 5.21 2.29 -4.18
C PHE A 73 5.89 0.96 -4.55
N GLU A 74 5.76 0.55 -5.81
CA GLU A 74 6.26 -0.75 -6.28
C GLU A 74 7.80 -0.84 -6.21
N THR A 75 8.50 0.26 -6.45
CA THR A 75 9.97 0.30 -6.54
C THR A 75 10.60 1.26 -5.54
N GLU A 76 10.09 1.31 -4.30
CA GLU A 76 10.67 2.15 -3.25
C GLU A 76 12.20 1.98 -3.11
N PRO A 77 12.96 3.05 -2.88
CA PRO A 77 12.54 4.45 -2.70
C PRO A 77 12.33 5.22 -4.01
N ASN A 78 12.41 4.57 -5.17
CA ASN A 78 12.30 5.19 -6.48
C ASN A 78 10.82 5.29 -6.89
N ILE A 79 10.25 6.47 -6.67
CA ILE A 79 8.87 6.76 -7.08
C ILE A 79 8.90 7.31 -8.50
N PRO A 80 8.05 6.82 -9.44
CA PRO A 80 7.93 7.37 -10.78
C PRO A 80 7.65 8.88 -10.76
N ASN A 81 8.39 9.65 -11.56
CA ASN A 81 8.23 11.10 -11.61
C ASN A 81 6.83 11.50 -12.07
N GLU A 82 6.24 10.70 -12.93
CA GLU A 82 4.89 10.86 -13.44
C GLU A 82 3.87 10.89 -12.30
N LEU A 83 3.96 9.97 -11.33
CA LEU A 83 3.08 9.96 -10.15
C LEU A 83 3.25 11.20 -9.27
N LYS A 84 4.49 11.73 -9.18
CA LYS A 84 4.77 12.92 -8.35
C LYS A 84 4.20 14.21 -8.93
N THR A 85 3.95 14.25 -10.23
CA THR A 85 3.52 15.45 -10.95
C THR A 85 2.01 15.51 -11.19
N LEU A 86 1.29 14.42 -10.95
CA LEU A 86 -0.16 14.38 -11.10
C LEU A 86 -0.85 15.14 -9.97
N GLU A 87 -1.70 16.12 -10.31
CA GLU A 87 -2.45 16.93 -9.34
C GLU A 87 -3.52 16.13 -8.58
N ASN A 88 -3.96 15.00 -9.14
CA ASN A 88 -4.94 14.09 -8.54
C ASN A 88 -4.32 12.92 -7.78
N VAL A 89 -3.03 13.01 -7.41
CA VAL A 89 -2.33 12.02 -6.58
C VAL A 89 -1.79 12.68 -5.33
N VAL A 90 -2.09 12.09 -4.18
CA VAL A 90 -1.48 12.42 -2.89
C VAL A 90 -0.48 11.32 -2.55
N SER A 91 0.80 11.70 -2.44
CA SER A 91 1.90 10.77 -2.17
C SER A 91 2.55 11.05 -0.82
N TYR A 92 2.79 9.99 -0.03
CA TYR A 92 3.56 10.03 1.21
C TYR A 92 4.76 9.08 1.13
N PRO A 93 5.85 9.36 1.87
CA PRO A 93 7.08 8.56 1.81
C PRO A 93 7.06 7.40 2.84
N HIS A 94 6.08 6.50 2.77
CA HIS A 94 5.92 5.32 3.63
C HIS A 94 5.90 5.70 5.13
N LEU A 95 4.89 6.49 5.52
CA LEU A 95 4.77 7.08 6.85
C LEU A 95 4.01 6.23 7.87
N GLY A 96 3.53 5.06 7.52
CA GLY A 96 2.66 4.23 8.36
C GLY A 96 3.20 3.93 9.77
N SER A 97 4.51 4.05 10.02
CA SER A 97 5.15 3.88 11.33
C SER A 97 6.12 5.02 11.67
N ALA A 98 5.90 6.22 11.14
CA ALA A 98 6.89 7.30 11.19
C ALA A 98 6.79 8.23 12.41
N THR A 99 5.94 7.93 13.40
CA THR A 99 5.97 8.70 14.65
C THR A 99 7.18 8.32 15.50
N ILE A 100 7.64 9.24 16.34
CA ILE A 100 8.77 9.03 17.24
C ILE A 100 8.51 7.83 18.16
N GLU A 101 7.32 7.78 18.76
CA GLU A 101 6.91 6.72 19.69
C GLU A 101 6.93 5.34 19.02
N THR A 102 6.39 5.24 17.80
CA THR A 102 6.36 3.99 17.05
C THR A 102 7.76 3.55 16.67
N ARG A 103 8.64 4.46 16.22
CA ARG A 103 10.03 4.16 15.88
C ARG A 103 10.82 3.66 17.10
N ILE A 104 10.64 4.30 18.25
CA ILE A 104 11.25 3.82 19.51
C ILE A 104 10.74 2.43 19.86
N ALA A 105 9.42 2.21 19.86
CA ALA A 105 8.84 0.92 20.19
C ALA A 105 9.30 -0.21 19.25
N MET A 106 9.47 0.06 17.96
CA MET A 106 10.05 -0.89 17.01
C MET A 106 11.51 -1.24 17.35
N GLY A 107 12.32 -0.23 17.70
CA GLY A 107 13.70 -0.41 18.13
C GLY A 107 13.80 -1.22 19.43
N ASP A 108 13.00 -0.87 20.43
CA ASP A 108 12.94 -1.58 21.70
C ASP A 108 12.52 -3.04 21.53
N THR A 109 11.56 -3.31 20.65
CA THR A 109 11.14 -4.67 20.31
C THR A 109 12.30 -5.49 19.76
N ALA A 110 13.07 -4.95 18.84
CA ALA A 110 14.23 -5.63 18.27
C ALA A 110 15.33 -5.88 19.32
N ILE A 111 15.63 -4.87 20.13
CA ILE A 111 16.63 -4.95 21.21
C ILE A 111 16.23 -5.99 22.25
N ASN A 112 14.97 -5.99 22.70
CA ASN A 112 14.48 -6.93 23.70
C ASN A 112 14.53 -8.40 23.22
N ASN A 113 14.28 -8.65 21.93
CA ASN A 113 14.46 -9.98 21.37
C ASN A 113 15.94 -10.39 21.34
N ALA A 114 16.85 -9.48 20.97
CA ALA A 114 18.28 -9.76 20.98
C ALA A 114 18.79 -10.04 22.40
N LEU A 115 18.40 -9.24 23.39
CA LEU A 115 18.78 -9.44 24.80
C LEU A 115 18.26 -10.80 25.32
N ALA A 116 16.99 -11.12 25.06
CA ALA A 116 16.43 -12.40 25.46
C ALA A 116 17.20 -13.59 24.87
N PHE A 117 17.59 -13.49 23.58
CA PHE A 117 18.42 -14.51 22.93
C PHE A 117 19.77 -14.72 23.62
N PHE A 118 20.51 -13.65 23.91
CA PHE A 118 21.81 -13.72 24.57
C PHE A 118 21.72 -14.16 26.03
N GLU A 119 20.59 -13.94 26.70
CA GLU A 119 20.32 -14.39 28.06
C GLU A 119 19.78 -15.82 28.13
N GLY A 120 19.59 -16.49 26.99
CA GLY A 120 19.03 -17.86 26.94
C GLY A 120 17.55 -17.93 27.35
N LYS A 121 16.81 -16.81 27.21
CA LYS A 121 15.37 -16.70 27.51
C LYS A 121 14.53 -16.92 26.25
N ASP A 122 13.26 -17.18 26.45
CA ASP A 122 12.29 -17.21 25.35
C ASP A 122 12.20 -15.83 24.66
N LEU A 123 12.14 -15.86 23.33
CA LEU A 123 12.02 -14.62 22.54
C LEU A 123 10.60 -14.06 22.66
N PRO A 124 10.44 -12.78 23.11
CA PRO A 124 9.11 -12.20 23.31
C PRO A 124 8.23 -12.16 22.05
N ASN A 125 8.86 -12.05 20.88
CA ASN A 125 8.16 -11.85 19.60
C ASN A 125 8.60 -12.90 18.55
N LYS A 126 8.77 -14.16 18.98
CA LYS A 126 9.14 -15.26 18.08
C LYS A 126 8.01 -15.49 17.05
N VAL A 127 8.36 -15.55 15.77
CA VAL A 127 7.41 -15.70 14.66
C VAL A 127 7.36 -17.13 14.12
N VAL A 128 8.41 -17.92 14.32
CA VAL A 128 8.57 -19.33 13.91
C VAL A 128 9.19 -20.17 15.00
#